data_ff45b0ac24659b17366dffabb10ff176
#
_entry.id   ff45b0ac24659b17366dffabb10ff176
#
_cell.length_a   1.000
_cell.length_b   1.000
_cell.length_c   1.000
_cell.angle_alpha   90.00
_cell.angle_beta   90.00
_cell.angle_gamma   90.00
#
_symmetry.space_group_name_H-M   'P 1'
#
loop_
_entity.id
_entity.type
_entity.pdbx_description
1 polymer ?
#
loop_
_entity_poly.entity_id
_entity_poly.type
_entity_poly.pdbx_seq_one_letter_code
_entity_poly.pdbx_strand_id
1 'polypeptide(L)'
;MKNALQETRFPLSIGCQHRLLSIIKSFHDGMLSTVQDDGETSFEVKSGVKQGCVLAPTLFGIFFAMLFRHAFKGATEGVYLHSRYDGKLFNISRLKAKSKTRTVLIRDMFFADDAALAAHSEGQVPSLMNRFYKACDLFSLTISLKNTQVMCLGTAILPAISVKNPAA
;
A
#
# COMPACT_ATOMS: atom_id res chain seq x y z
N MET A 1 -7.85 9.39 4.73
CA MET A 1 -6.47 9.93 4.73
C MET A 1 -6.25 11.04 5.76
N LYS A 2 -7.17 12.01 5.93
CA LYS A 2 -7.07 13.06 6.97
C LYS A 2 -6.90 12.45 8.37
N ASN A 3 -7.69 11.43 8.73
CA ASN A 3 -7.61 10.79 10.05
C ASN A 3 -6.27 10.10 10.31
N ALA A 4 -5.70 9.39 9.33
CA ALA A 4 -4.43 8.70 9.48
C ALA A 4 -3.21 9.67 9.56
N LEU A 5 -3.27 10.81 8.88
CA LEU A 5 -2.26 11.87 9.00
C LEU A 5 -2.47 12.72 10.26
N GLN A 6 -3.71 12.81 10.77
CA GLN A 6 -4.03 13.52 12.02
C GLN A 6 -3.71 12.70 13.27
N GLU A 7 -3.76 11.38 13.20
CA GLU A 7 -3.22 10.55 14.26
C GLU A 7 -1.69 10.66 14.26
N THR A 8 -1.19 11.47 15.17
CA THR A 8 0.24 11.75 15.38
C THR A 8 1.11 10.51 15.56
N ARG A 9 0.52 9.36 15.82
CA ARG A 9 1.22 8.08 16.04
C ARG A 9 1.95 7.57 14.80
N PHE A 10 1.35 7.66 13.61
CA PHE A 10 1.92 7.06 12.40
C PHE A 10 3.11 7.84 11.83
N PRO A 11 3.02 9.17 11.60
CA PRO A 11 4.16 9.92 11.10
C PRO A 11 5.37 9.89 12.03
N LEU A 12 5.15 9.84 13.35
CA LEU A 12 6.24 9.74 14.33
C LEU A 12 6.94 8.36 14.26
N SER A 13 6.23 7.31 13.91
CA SER A 13 6.81 5.96 13.79
C SER A 13 7.81 5.82 12.65
N ILE A 14 7.81 6.74 11.68
CA ILE A 14 8.75 6.81 10.55
C ILE A 14 9.84 7.87 10.77
N GLY A 15 9.91 8.49 11.95
CA GLY A 15 10.92 9.49 12.29
C GLY A 15 10.63 10.89 11.75
N CYS A 16 9.39 11.20 11.39
CA CYS A 16 9.00 12.54 10.97
C CYS A 16 9.12 13.52 12.16
N GLN A 17 9.84 14.61 11.95
CA GLN A 17 9.98 15.65 12.98
C GLN A 17 8.64 16.36 13.24
N HIS A 18 8.36 16.67 14.51
CA HIS A 18 7.13 17.37 14.90
C HIS A 18 6.89 18.67 14.15
N ARG A 19 7.96 19.43 13.90
CA ARG A 19 7.88 20.70 13.16
C ARG A 19 7.39 20.49 11.72
N LEU A 20 7.92 19.47 11.03
CA LEU A 20 7.48 19.15 9.67
C LEU A 20 6.03 18.67 9.66
N LEU A 21 5.64 17.87 10.63
CA LEU A 21 4.29 17.39 10.79
C LEU A 21 3.29 18.53 11.02
N SER A 22 3.64 19.53 11.85
CA SER A 22 2.79 20.70 12.07
C SER A 22 2.63 21.54 10.81
N ILE A 23 3.68 21.70 10.02
CA ILE A 23 3.62 22.38 8.71
C ILE A 23 2.69 21.62 7.75
N ILE A 24 2.86 20.31 7.62
CA ILE A 24 1.99 19.51 6.76
C ILE A 24 0.52 19.62 7.20
N LYS A 25 0.26 19.58 8.50
CA LYS A 25 -1.10 19.78 9.04
C LYS A 25 -1.67 21.16 8.68
N SER A 26 -0.89 22.23 8.84
CA SER A 26 -1.36 23.59 8.55
C SER A 26 -1.74 23.79 7.08
N PHE A 27 -1.14 23.04 6.15
CA PHE A 27 -1.54 23.06 4.73
C PHE A 27 -2.88 22.36 4.45
N HIS A 28 -3.32 21.49 5.36
CA HIS A 28 -4.56 20.72 5.18
C HIS A 28 -5.70 21.21 6.06
N ASP A 29 -5.41 22.01 7.09
CA ASP A 29 -6.42 22.56 7.98
C ASP A 29 -7.10 23.76 7.29
N GLY A 30 -8.43 23.69 7.20
CA GLY A 30 -9.22 24.73 6.52
C GLY A 30 -9.02 24.81 5.01
N MET A 31 -8.53 23.73 4.36
CA MET A 31 -8.33 23.71 2.93
C MET A 31 -9.66 23.85 2.18
N LEU A 32 -9.76 24.90 1.36
CA LEU A 32 -10.90 25.15 0.48
C LEU A 32 -10.56 24.77 -0.97
N SER A 33 -11.53 24.26 -1.66
CA SER A 33 -11.49 24.09 -3.11
C SER A 33 -12.57 24.97 -3.74
N THR A 34 -12.21 25.66 -4.81
CA THR A 34 -13.11 26.53 -5.54
C THR A 34 -13.34 25.97 -6.93
N VAL A 35 -14.60 25.86 -7.32
CA VAL A 35 -15.00 25.54 -8.69
C VAL A 35 -15.56 26.80 -9.31
N GLN A 36 -15.03 27.16 -10.48
CA GLN A 36 -15.49 28.28 -11.29
C GLN A 36 -16.33 27.72 -12.43
N ASP A 37 -17.65 27.83 -12.25
CA ASP A 37 -18.66 27.61 -13.27
C ASP A 37 -19.47 28.89 -13.32
N ASP A 38 -20.63 29.02 -13.83
CA ASP A 38 -21.43 30.26 -13.92
C ASP A 38 -21.49 31.14 -12.64
N GLY A 39 -20.71 30.78 -11.64
CA GLY A 39 -20.44 31.45 -10.36
C GLY A 39 -19.26 30.83 -9.65
N GLU A 40 -18.72 31.51 -8.65
CA GLU A 40 -17.64 31.00 -7.81
C GLU A 40 -18.23 30.23 -6.60
N THR A 41 -18.05 28.91 -6.55
CA THR A 41 -18.49 28.09 -5.43
C THR A 41 -17.29 27.48 -4.72
N SER A 42 -17.15 27.80 -3.43
CA SER A 42 -16.09 27.25 -2.59
C SER A 42 -16.65 26.22 -1.60
N PHE A 43 -15.94 25.13 -1.42
CA PHE A 43 -16.27 24.09 -0.44
C PHE A 43 -15.05 23.60 0.32
N GLU A 44 -15.26 23.17 1.55
CA GLU A 44 -14.20 22.65 2.40
C GLU A 44 -13.77 21.24 1.99
N VAL A 45 -12.46 21.01 1.80
CA VAL A 45 -11.89 19.70 1.52
C VAL A 45 -11.53 19.00 2.84
N LYS A 46 -12.37 18.07 3.26
CA LYS A 46 -12.24 17.38 4.57
C LYS A 46 -11.31 16.18 4.54
N SER A 47 -11.01 15.61 3.37
CA SER A 47 -10.15 14.43 3.24
C SER A 47 -9.40 14.41 1.91
N GLY A 48 -8.29 13.68 1.87
CA GLY A 48 -7.48 13.54 0.69
C GLY A 48 -6.34 14.56 0.60
N VAL A 49 -5.68 14.58 -0.55
CA VAL A 49 -4.64 15.54 -0.92
C VAL A 49 -5.06 16.25 -2.21
N LYS A 50 -4.69 17.51 -2.34
CA LYS A 50 -5.02 18.29 -3.54
C LYS A 50 -4.23 17.73 -4.73
N GLN A 51 -4.93 17.29 -5.77
CA GLN A 51 -4.31 16.90 -7.02
C GLN A 51 -3.55 18.10 -7.63
N GLY A 52 -2.33 17.85 -8.12
CA GLY A 52 -1.43 18.90 -8.63
C GLY A 52 -0.61 19.64 -7.55
N CYS A 53 -0.81 19.34 -6.26
CA CYS A 53 0.06 19.84 -5.21
C CYS A 53 1.41 19.10 -5.23
N VAL A 54 2.53 19.82 -5.08
CA VAL A 54 3.89 19.26 -5.07
C VAL A 54 4.07 18.21 -3.96
N LEU A 55 3.42 18.39 -2.82
CA LEU A 55 3.53 17.47 -1.67
C LEU A 55 2.62 16.24 -1.80
N ALA A 56 1.58 16.30 -2.62
CA ALA A 56 0.57 15.24 -2.70
C ALA A 56 1.15 13.86 -3.06
N PRO A 57 1.99 13.69 -4.08
CA PRO A 57 2.57 12.39 -4.41
C PRO A 57 3.44 11.83 -3.28
N THR A 58 4.22 12.69 -2.62
CA THR A 58 5.07 12.27 -1.51
C THR A 58 4.25 11.83 -0.30
N LEU A 59 3.22 12.60 0.07
CA LEU A 59 2.33 12.24 1.19
C LEU A 59 1.55 10.97 0.90
N PHE A 60 1.10 10.79 -0.33
CA PHE A 60 0.43 9.58 -0.79
C PHE A 60 1.35 8.36 -0.69
N GLY A 61 2.58 8.47 -1.21
CA GLY A 61 3.57 7.40 -1.12
C GLY A 61 3.92 7.02 0.33
N ILE A 62 4.10 8.01 1.22
CA ILE A 62 4.34 7.78 2.65
C ILE A 62 3.15 7.07 3.29
N PHE A 63 1.93 7.51 2.99
CA PHE A 63 0.71 6.92 3.52
C PHE A 63 0.60 5.42 3.18
N PHE A 64 0.77 5.06 1.91
CA PHE A 64 0.73 3.66 1.48
C PHE A 64 1.91 2.85 2.01
N ALA A 65 3.13 3.42 2.04
CA ALA A 65 4.28 2.74 2.65
C ALA A 65 4.04 2.38 4.13
N MET A 66 3.39 3.27 4.87
CA MET A 66 3.01 3.03 6.27
C MET A 66 1.95 1.93 6.38
N LEU A 67 0.94 1.97 5.52
CA LEU A 67 -0.12 0.95 5.45
C LEU A 67 0.48 -0.43 5.20
N PHE A 68 1.31 -0.58 4.17
CA PHE A 68 1.96 -1.85 3.84
C PHE A 68 2.91 -2.32 4.96
N ARG A 69 3.68 -1.41 5.53
CA ARG A 69 4.54 -1.73 6.67
C ARG A 69 3.72 -2.22 7.87
N HIS A 70 2.55 -1.63 8.12
CA HIS A 70 1.66 -2.07 9.19
C HIS A 70 1.04 -3.43 8.87
N ALA A 71 0.49 -3.60 7.66
CA ALA A 71 -0.16 -4.82 7.21
C ALA A 71 0.77 -6.04 7.33
N PHE A 72 2.02 -5.88 6.90
CA PHE A 72 2.92 -7.00 6.69
C PHE A 72 4.09 -7.07 7.66
N LYS A 73 4.01 -6.33 8.76
CA LYS A 73 5.01 -6.46 9.84
C LYS A 73 5.05 -7.89 10.37
N GLY A 74 6.22 -8.53 10.27
CA GLY A 74 6.42 -9.91 10.71
C GLY A 74 5.76 -10.99 9.85
N ALA A 75 5.21 -10.64 8.68
CA ALA A 75 4.72 -11.63 7.72
C ALA A 75 5.89 -12.29 6.99
N THR A 76 5.83 -13.60 6.87
CA THR A 76 6.83 -14.44 6.18
C THR A 76 6.31 -14.99 4.85
N GLU A 77 5.01 -14.84 4.61
CA GLU A 77 4.35 -15.25 3.38
C GLU A 77 4.81 -14.38 2.21
N GLY A 78 4.90 -14.97 1.02
CA GLY A 78 5.33 -14.28 -0.20
C GLY A 78 6.10 -15.20 -1.14
N VAL A 79 6.64 -14.64 -2.20
CA VAL A 79 7.45 -15.33 -3.19
C VAL A 79 8.92 -15.00 -2.99
N TYR A 80 9.72 -16.00 -2.73
CA TYR A 80 11.17 -15.84 -2.58
C TYR A 80 11.85 -15.91 -3.93
N LEU A 81 12.43 -14.79 -4.34
CA LEU A 81 13.25 -14.72 -5.54
C LEU A 81 14.74 -14.79 -5.17
N HIS A 82 15.45 -15.68 -5.85
CA HIS A 82 16.89 -15.72 -5.80
C HIS A 82 17.46 -14.86 -6.94
N SER A 83 18.12 -13.79 -6.60
CA SER A 83 18.81 -12.93 -7.57
C SER A 83 20.31 -12.91 -7.29
N ARG A 84 21.10 -12.62 -8.33
CA ARG A 84 22.52 -12.33 -8.14
C ARG A 84 22.70 -10.92 -7.60
N TYR A 85 23.80 -10.73 -6.87
CA TYR A 85 24.20 -9.44 -6.33
C TYR A 85 24.44 -8.37 -7.42
N ASP A 86 24.72 -8.80 -8.67
CA ASP A 86 24.95 -7.93 -9.83
C ASP A 86 23.68 -7.52 -10.59
N GLY A 87 22.49 -7.87 -10.07
CA GLY A 87 21.19 -7.45 -10.62
C GLY A 87 20.81 -8.07 -11.96
N LYS A 88 21.57 -9.00 -12.51
CA LYS A 88 21.26 -9.66 -13.78
C LYS A 88 20.36 -10.88 -13.57
N LEU A 89 19.07 -10.72 -13.82
CA LEU A 89 18.00 -11.68 -13.52
C LEU A 89 17.95 -12.93 -14.44
N PHE A 90 18.58 -12.93 -15.62
CA PHE A 90 18.24 -13.91 -16.67
C PHE A 90 19.28 -15.00 -16.95
N ASN A 91 20.24 -15.24 -16.08
CA ASN A 91 21.18 -16.35 -16.27
C ASN A 91 20.88 -17.50 -15.30
N ILE A 92 20.10 -18.49 -15.74
CA ILE A 92 19.65 -19.62 -14.91
C ILE A 92 20.81 -20.44 -14.34
N SER A 93 21.89 -20.64 -15.09
CA SER A 93 23.10 -21.35 -14.62
C SER A 93 23.77 -20.61 -13.47
N ARG A 94 23.71 -19.31 -13.45
CA ARG A 94 24.27 -18.45 -12.41
C ARG A 94 23.34 -18.27 -11.22
N LEU A 95 22.02 -18.41 -11.40
CA LEU A 95 21.03 -18.42 -10.32
C LEU A 95 21.17 -19.66 -9.42
N LYS A 96 21.70 -20.76 -9.95
CA LYS A 96 22.01 -21.99 -9.19
C LYS A 96 23.35 -21.92 -8.42
N ALA A 97 24.10 -20.83 -8.54
CA ALA A 97 25.37 -20.68 -7.83
C ALA A 97 25.14 -20.56 -6.32
N LYS A 98 25.93 -21.30 -5.54
CA LYS A 98 25.85 -21.31 -4.06
C LYS A 98 26.39 -20.03 -3.40
N SER A 99 27.08 -19.17 -4.14
CA SER A 99 27.71 -17.95 -3.62
C SER A 99 27.30 -16.72 -4.44
N LYS A 100 27.29 -15.54 -3.79
CA LYS A 100 26.92 -14.26 -4.37
C LYS A 100 25.46 -14.19 -4.88
N THR A 101 24.57 -14.94 -4.27
CA THR A 101 23.11 -14.86 -4.49
C THR A 101 22.46 -14.13 -3.33
N ARG A 102 21.45 -13.32 -3.65
CA ARG A 102 20.58 -12.65 -2.68
C ARG A 102 19.18 -13.22 -2.82
N THR A 103 18.61 -13.63 -1.71
CA THR A 103 17.18 -13.98 -1.64
C THR A 103 16.39 -12.74 -1.27
N VAL A 104 15.42 -12.40 -2.08
CA VAL A 104 14.50 -11.28 -1.85
C VAL A 104 13.09 -11.84 -1.73
N LEU A 105 12.39 -11.46 -0.68
CA LEU A 105 10.97 -11.77 -0.54
C LEU A 105 10.16 -10.71 -1.28
N ILE A 106 9.40 -11.13 -2.29
CA ILE A 106 8.39 -10.32 -2.96
C ILE A 106 7.04 -10.79 -2.46
N ARG A 107 6.28 -9.88 -1.90
CA ARG A 107 4.98 -10.15 -1.31
C ARG A 107 3.95 -9.13 -1.73
N ASP A 108 4.31 -7.88 -1.63
CA ASP A 108 3.45 -6.73 -1.85
C ASP A 108 4.08 -5.80 -2.88
N MET A 109 3.30 -5.42 -3.85
CA MET A 109 3.64 -4.43 -4.86
C MET A 109 2.47 -3.45 -4.95
N PHE A 110 2.76 -2.18 -5.14
CA PHE A 110 1.70 -1.20 -5.32
C PHE A 110 2.06 -0.16 -6.38
N PHE A 111 1.04 0.31 -7.04
CA PHE A 111 1.12 1.41 -7.98
C PHE A 111 -0.10 2.30 -7.78
N ALA A 112 0.13 3.54 -7.34
CA ALA A 112 -0.92 4.45 -6.92
C ALA A 112 -1.82 3.82 -5.84
N ASP A 113 -3.09 3.58 -6.12
CA ASP A 113 -4.08 2.93 -5.25
C ASP A 113 -4.23 1.43 -5.50
N ASP A 114 -3.60 0.90 -6.54
CA ASP A 114 -3.62 -0.52 -6.84
C ASP A 114 -2.57 -1.29 -6.03
N ALA A 115 -2.99 -2.36 -5.39
CA ALA A 115 -2.12 -3.25 -4.63
C ALA A 115 -2.16 -4.67 -5.20
N ALA A 116 -0.99 -5.28 -5.39
CA ALA A 116 -0.87 -6.68 -5.75
C ALA A 116 -0.17 -7.45 -4.63
N LEU A 117 -0.80 -8.52 -4.17
CA LEU A 117 -0.26 -9.42 -3.16
C LEU A 117 0.15 -10.74 -3.83
N ALA A 118 1.39 -11.14 -3.62
CA ALA A 118 1.94 -12.36 -4.19
C ALA A 118 2.22 -13.39 -3.09
N ALA A 119 1.87 -14.64 -3.33
CA ALA A 119 2.15 -15.77 -2.44
C ALA A 119 2.59 -16.99 -3.23
N HIS A 120 3.34 -17.88 -2.59
CA HIS A 120 3.85 -19.11 -3.21
C HIS A 120 2.79 -20.22 -3.24
N SER A 121 1.81 -20.16 -2.36
CA SER A 121 0.73 -21.14 -2.27
C SER A 121 -0.62 -20.45 -2.05
N GLU A 122 -1.67 -21.12 -2.51
CA GLU A 122 -3.06 -20.69 -2.35
C GLU A 122 -3.41 -20.42 -0.88
N GLY A 123 -2.99 -21.29 0.03
CA GLY A 123 -3.29 -21.17 1.47
C GLY A 123 -2.71 -19.92 2.14
N GLN A 124 -1.69 -19.29 1.56
CA GLN A 124 -1.09 -18.06 2.09
C GLN A 124 -1.87 -16.78 1.70
N VAL A 125 -2.59 -16.80 0.59
CA VAL A 125 -3.29 -15.63 0.07
C VAL A 125 -4.35 -15.11 1.04
N PRO A 126 -5.21 -15.94 1.64
CA PRO A 126 -6.20 -15.48 2.64
C PRO A 126 -5.55 -14.81 3.85
N SER A 127 -4.40 -15.32 4.32
CA SER A 127 -3.66 -14.72 5.43
C SER A 127 -3.19 -13.31 5.07
N LEU A 128 -2.57 -13.13 3.89
CA LEU A 128 -2.12 -11.83 3.39
C LEU A 128 -3.29 -10.86 3.20
N MET A 129 -4.38 -11.32 2.59
CA MET A 129 -5.59 -10.52 2.39
C MET A 129 -6.19 -10.05 3.71
N ASN A 130 -6.29 -10.92 4.71
CA ASN A 130 -6.81 -10.55 6.03
C ASN A 130 -5.93 -9.51 6.73
N ARG A 131 -4.61 -9.63 6.62
CA ARG A 131 -3.67 -8.64 7.15
C ARG A 131 -3.84 -7.29 6.46
N PHE A 132 -3.92 -7.32 5.13
CA PHE A 132 -4.11 -6.11 4.32
C PHE A 132 -5.46 -5.45 4.61
N TYR A 133 -6.54 -6.24 4.68
CA TYR A 133 -7.87 -5.74 5.02
C TYR A 133 -7.89 -5.01 6.37
N LYS A 134 -7.33 -5.63 7.43
CA LYS A 134 -7.24 -5.02 8.76
C LYS A 134 -6.45 -3.71 8.75
N ALA A 135 -5.39 -3.66 7.95
CA ALA A 135 -4.63 -2.42 7.79
C ALA A 135 -5.43 -1.36 7.06
N CYS A 136 -6.12 -1.71 5.97
CA CYS A 136 -7.00 -0.78 5.24
C CYS A 136 -8.07 -0.20 6.16
N ASP A 137 -8.73 -1.03 6.96
CA ASP A 137 -9.75 -0.60 7.92
C ASP A 137 -9.16 0.40 8.94
N LEU A 138 -8.01 0.09 9.53
CA LEU A 138 -7.30 0.99 10.44
C LEU A 138 -6.93 2.33 9.78
N PHE A 139 -6.61 2.33 8.49
CA PHE A 139 -6.27 3.52 7.72
C PHE A 139 -7.50 4.18 7.06
N SER A 140 -8.72 3.75 7.41
CA SER A 140 -9.98 4.25 6.87
C SER A 140 -10.06 4.15 5.35
N LEU A 141 -9.56 3.04 4.81
CA LEU A 141 -9.66 2.67 3.40
C LEU A 141 -10.61 1.49 3.23
N THR A 142 -11.36 1.49 2.13
CA THR A 142 -12.23 0.39 1.75
C THR A 142 -11.66 -0.32 0.52
N ILE A 143 -11.54 -1.64 0.59
CA ILE A 143 -11.12 -2.45 -0.56
C ILE A 143 -12.30 -2.61 -1.52
N SER A 144 -12.09 -2.31 -2.80
CA SER A 144 -13.09 -2.52 -3.85
C SER A 144 -13.13 -4.00 -4.25
N LEU A 145 -14.07 -4.75 -3.71
CA LEU A 145 -14.24 -6.17 -4.05
C LEU A 145 -14.56 -6.38 -5.53
N LYS A 146 -15.27 -5.43 -6.15
CA LYS A 146 -15.59 -5.47 -7.58
C LYS A 146 -14.33 -5.45 -8.46
N ASN A 147 -13.28 -4.75 -8.03
CA ASN A 147 -12.04 -4.57 -8.76
C ASN A 147 -10.92 -5.50 -8.25
N THR A 148 -11.22 -6.36 -7.25
CA THR A 148 -10.25 -7.31 -6.71
C THR A 148 -10.33 -8.62 -7.49
N GLN A 149 -9.20 -9.05 -8.04
CA GLN A 149 -9.10 -10.28 -8.83
C GLN A 149 -8.01 -11.17 -8.26
N VAL A 150 -8.17 -12.48 -8.46
CA VAL A 150 -7.18 -13.49 -8.09
C VAL A 150 -6.65 -14.13 -9.36
N MET A 151 -5.33 -14.20 -9.45
CA MET A 151 -4.65 -14.86 -10.57
C MET A 151 -3.78 -15.98 -10.04
N CYS A 152 -3.89 -17.18 -10.64
CA CYS A 152 -3.05 -18.33 -10.33
C CYS A 152 -2.19 -18.69 -11.52
N LEU A 153 -0.93 -19.01 -11.26
CA LEU A 153 -0.01 -19.54 -12.28
C LEU A 153 0.14 -21.05 -12.08
N GLY A 154 -0.07 -21.80 -13.17
CA GLY A 154 0.19 -23.25 -13.20
C GLY A 154 -0.94 -24.14 -12.67
N THR A 155 -2.11 -23.59 -12.34
CA THR A 155 -3.30 -24.36 -11.96
C THR A 155 -4.47 -24.08 -12.88
N ALA A 156 -5.22 -25.13 -13.23
CA ALA A 156 -6.43 -25.01 -14.06
C ALA A 156 -7.66 -24.50 -13.28
N ILE A 157 -7.59 -24.46 -11.95
CA ILE A 157 -8.71 -24.11 -11.07
C ILE A 157 -8.34 -22.84 -10.30
N LEU A 158 -9.14 -21.79 -10.46
CA LEU A 158 -9.02 -20.58 -9.69
C LEU A 158 -9.53 -20.83 -8.27
N PRO A 159 -8.76 -20.49 -7.22
CA PRO A 159 -9.21 -20.63 -5.84
C PRO A 159 -10.33 -19.63 -5.56
N ALA A 160 -11.37 -20.07 -4.88
CA ALA A 160 -12.40 -19.20 -4.34
C ALA A 160 -11.84 -18.49 -3.09
N ILE A 161 -11.34 -17.28 -3.25
CA ILE A 161 -10.92 -16.46 -2.10
C ILE A 161 -12.10 -15.66 -1.60
N SER A 162 -12.58 -16.03 -0.42
CA SER A 162 -13.60 -15.27 0.30
C SER A 162 -12.91 -14.25 1.20
N VAL A 163 -13.04 -12.98 0.88
CA VAL A 163 -12.70 -11.89 1.81
C VAL A 163 -13.89 -11.76 2.76
N LYS A 164 -13.74 -12.23 3.99
CA LYS A 164 -14.76 -12.05 5.02
C LYS A 164 -14.83 -10.56 5.34
N ASN A 165 -15.92 -9.93 4.95
CA ASN A 165 -16.25 -8.60 5.43
C ASN A 165 -16.82 -8.75 6.86
N PRO A 166 -16.13 -8.29 7.93
CA PRO A 166 -16.66 -8.41 9.29
C PRO A 166 -17.83 -7.46 9.60
N ALA A 167 -18.27 -6.66 8.62
CA ALA A 167 -19.37 -5.70 8.73
C ALA A 167 -20.65 -6.16 7.99
N ALA A 168 -20.85 -7.48 7.84
CA ALA A 168 -22.13 -8.05 7.39
C ALA A 168 -22.76 -8.86 8.51
#